data_85e0f9c3dffe73142162056187075101
#
_entry.id   85e0f9c3dffe73142162056187075101
#
_cell.length_a   1.000
_cell.length_b   1.000
_cell.length_c   1.000
_cell.angle_alpha   90.00
_cell.angle_beta   90.00
_cell.angle_gamma   90.00
#
_symmetry.space_group_name_H-M   'P 1'
#
loop_
_entity.id
_entity.type
_entity.pdbx_description
1 polymer ?
#
loop_
_entity_poly.entity_id
_entity_poly.type
_entity_poly.pdbx_seq_one_letter_code
_entity_poly.pdbx_strand_id
1 'polypeptide(L)'
;MQYALHNFWNRYDFSDTTAHNIAIGENGFRTFLALLRNADTATVDSAMAGFLAMGCRHDESYSRCDALVRRHLDNPESPMRNDGLYTVYLRRRLLTTADEALQGRIRFRIKLLEKNRPGTIATDFAYIDRAGKSGRMHSLHTPLLLLIFADPDCESCKVILPRMMGDRLLQDKRVKVMIVYPGDDTEMWNSCTARIPLGWIDARSPDGEIADKLLYHIPAMPSLYLLDADKRVILKDASHEDVSATIAKRLREMKQ
;
A
#
# COMPACT_ATOMS: atom_id res chain seq x y z
N MET A 1 0.24 14.28 -24.68
CA MET A 1 -0.22 13.97 -23.31
C MET A 1 0.75 14.49 -22.25
N GLN A 2 2.04 14.16 -22.31
CA GLN A 2 3.05 14.62 -21.33
C GLN A 2 3.07 16.14 -21.11
N TYR A 3 3.11 16.94 -22.20
CA TYR A 3 3.10 18.41 -22.11
C TYR A 3 1.82 18.96 -21.42
N ALA A 4 0.66 18.40 -21.74
CA ALA A 4 -0.61 18.83 -21.14
C ALA A 4 -0.66 18.52 -19.64
N LEU A 5 -0.16 17.36 -19.20
CA LEU A 5 -0.10 16.98 -17.79
C LEU A 5 0.93 17.78 -17.01
N HIS A 6 2.09 18.10 -17.61
CA HIS A 6 3.09 18.98 -17.00
C HIS A 6 2.52 20.37 -16.71
N ASN A 7 1.68 20.88 -17.61
CA ASN A 7 1.08 22.21 -17.53
C ASN A 7 -0.35 22.20 -16.93
N PHE A 8 -0.82 21.08 -16.40
CA PHE A 8 -2.18 20.90 -15.90
C PHE A 8 -2.59 21.97 -14.89
N TRP A 9 -1.65 22.38 -14.05
CA TRP A 9 -1.87 23.30 -12.93
C TRP A 9 -1.55 24.76 -13.24
N ASN A 10 -1.12 25.11 -14.45
CA ASN A 10 -0.66 26.47 -14.78
C ASN A 10 -1.72 27.57 -14.57
N ARG A 11 -3.01 27.21 -14.62
CA ARG A 11 -4.13 28.14 -14.43
C ARG A 11 -4.75 28.09 -13.03
N TYR A 12 -4.23 27.22 -12.15
CA TYR A 12 -4.75 27.10 -10.80
C TYR A 12 -3.92 27.94 -9.83
N ASP A 13 -4.60 28.79 -9.07
CA ASP A 13 -3.96 29.62 -8.04
C ASP A 13 -3.95 28.88 -6.70
N PHE A 14 -2.81 28.32 -6.34
CA PHE A 14 -2.61 27.66 -5.04
C PHE A 14 -2.59 28.65 -3.87
N SER A 15 -2.48 29.97 -4.08
CA SER A 15 -2.51 30.99 -3.02
C SER A 15 -3.92 31.41 -2.63
N ASP A 16 -4.92 31.25 -3.51
CA ASP A 16 -6.31 31.57 -3.23
C ASP A 16 -6.93 30.58 -2.22
N THR A 17 -7.34 31.12 -1.04
CA THR A 17 -7.89 30.36 0.09
C THR A 17 -9.41 30.29 0.10
N THR A 18 -10.07 30.78 -0.92
CA THR A 18 -11.54 30.71 -0.99
C THR A 18 -12.02 29.26 -1.02
N ALA A 19 -13.15 28.98 -0.37
CA ALA A 19 -13.74 27.63 -0.38
C ALA A 19 -14.01 27.12 -1.79
N HIS A 20 -14.36 28.02 -2.71
CA HIS A 20 -14.58 27.71 -4.12
C HIS A 20 -13.29 27.21 -4.79
N ASN A 21 -12.18 27.95 -4.63
CA ASN A 21 -10.90 27.56 -5.21
C ASN A 21 -10.36 26.26 -4.61
N ILE A 22 -10.53 26.06 -3.29
CA ILE A 22 -10.17 24.80 -2.61
C ILE A 22 -10.93 23.61 -3.24
N ALA A 23 -12.23 23.74 -3.49
CA ALA A 23 -13.04 22.70 -4.10
C ALA A 23 -12.61 22.39 -5.55
N ILE A 24 -12.23 23.42 -6.32
CA ILE A 24 -11.66 23.27 -7.67
C ILE A 24 -10.34 22.50 -7.59
N GLY A 25 -9.47 22.82 -6.63
CA GLY A 25 -8.18 22.14 -6.42
C GLY A 25 -8.34 20.67 -6.07
N GLU A 26 -9.27 20.34 -5.17
CA GLU A 26 -9.60 18.95 -4.81
C GLU A 26 -10.08 18.13 -6.01
N ASN A 27 -11.02 18.65 -6.78
CA ASN A 27 -11.55 17.99 -7.96
C ASN A 27 -10.50 17.88 -9.08
N GLY A 28 -9.71 18.95 -9.28
CA GLY A 28 -8.58 18.97 -10.21
C GLY A 28 -7.55 17.92 -9.86
N PHE A 29 -7.21 17.76 -8.57
CA PHE A 29 -6.23 16.78 -8.14
C PHE A 29 -6.69 15.34 -8.37
N ARG A 30 -7.96 15.04 -8.11
CA ARG A 30 -8.55 13.73 -8.44
C ARG A 30 -8.48 13.42 -9.94
N THR A 31 -8.81 14.40 -10.77
CA THR A 31 -8.71 14.29 -12.24
C THR A 31 -7.27 14.07 -12.67
N PHE A 32 -6.34 14.85 -12.12
CA PHE A 32 -4.91 14.73 -12.37
C PHE A 32 -4.39 13.32 -12.04
N LEU A 33 -4.71 12.80 -10.86
CA LEU A 33 -4.33 11.44 -10.46
C LEU A 33 -4.94 10.36 -11.36
N ALA A 34 -6.20 10.51 -11.77
CA ALA A 34 -6.85 9.58 -12.68
C ALA A 34 -6.14 9.50 -14.04
N LEU A 35 -5.68 10.64 -14.57
CA LEU A 35 -4.90 10.71 -15.80
C LEU A 35 -3.50 10.07 -15.64
N LEU A 36 -2.87 10.23 -14.47
CA LEU A 36 -1.55 9.65 -14.19
C LEU A 36 -1.55 8.13 -14.03
N ARG A 37 -2.69 7.51 -13.69
CA ARG A 37 -2.77 6.05 -13.46
C ARG A 37 -2.30 5.21 -14.65
N ASN A 38 -2.53 5.70 -15.87
CA ASN A 38 -2.22 4.99 -17.11
C ASN A 38 -1.07 5.66 -17.89
N ALA A 39 -0.39 6.63 -17.29
CA ALA A 39 0.72 7.33 -17.92
C ALA A 39 2.04 6.55 -17.73
N ASP A 40 2.95 6.69 -18.66
CA ASP A 40 4.31 6.16 -18.53
C ASP A 40 5.10 6.92 -17.45
N THR A 41 6.19 6.33 -16.98
CA THR A 41 7.01 6.86 -15.89
C THR A 41 7.54 8.27 -16.19
N ALA A 42 7.94 8.56 -17.42
CA ALA A 42 8.48 9.86 -17.79
C ALA A 42 7.38 10.94 -17.74
N THR A 43 6.18 10.61 -18.20
CA THR A 43 5.00 11.47 -18.11
C THR A 43 4.61 11.75 -16.67
N VAL A 44 4.56 10.73 -15.81
CA VAL A 44 4.28 10.89 -14.36
C VAL A 44 5.31 11.80 -13.71
N ASP A 45 6.59 11.57 -13.96
CA ASP A 45 7.68 12.34 -13.37
C ASP A 45 7.63 13.82 -13.80
N SER A 46 7.39 14.08 -15.09
CA SER A 46 7.23 15.43 -15.65
C SER A 46 6.01 16.16 -15.08
N ALA A 47 4.88 15.46 -14.95
CA ALA A 47 3.64 16.01 -14.40
C ALA A 47 3.79 16.39 -12.91
N MET A 48 4.44 15.53 -12.12
CA MET A 48 4.73 15.82 -10.72
C MET A 48 5.71 16.98 -10.55
N ALA A 49 6.70 17.11 -11.46
CA ALA A 49 7.58 18.27 -11.49
C ALA A 49 6.80 19.57 -11.76
N GLY A 50 5.89 19.57 -12.74
CA GLY A 50 5.00 20.71 -13.02
C GLY A 50 4.11 21.08 -11.84
N PHE A 51 3.47 20.10 -11.19
CA PHE A 51 2.67 20.30 -10.00
C PHE A 51 3.48 20.96 -8.86
N LEU A 52 4.65 20.44 -8.54
CA LEU A 52 5.53 21.00 -7.52
C LEU A 52 6.03 22.40 -7.85
N ALA A 53 6.38 22.65 -9.10
CA ALA A 53 6.83 23.98 -9.54
C ALA A 53 5.76 25.06 -9.34
N MET A 54 4.47 24.70 -9.46
CA MET A 54 3.36 25.61 -9.17
C MET A 54 3.13 25.76 -7.65
N GLY A 55 3.19 24.65 -6.90
CA GLY A 55 2.98 24.66 -5.46
C GLY A 55 4.13 25.33 -4.67
N CYS A 56 5.37 25.22 -5.14
CA CYS A 56 6.55 25.78 -4.46
C CYS A 56 6.75 27.28 -4.67
N ARG A 57 5.83 28.00 -5.31
CA ARG A 57 5.94 29.46 -5.54
C ARG A 57 5.86 30.28 -4.24
N HIS A 58 5.08 29.79 -3.26
CA HIS A 58 4.87 30.41 -1.95
C HIS A 58 4.74 29.32 -0.89
N ASP A 59 5.16 29.60 0.34
CA ASP A 59 5.12 28.63 1.45
C ASP A 59 3.71 28.11 1.75
N GLU A 60 2.69 28.98 1.69
CA GLU A 60 1.29 28.59 1.88
C GLU A 60 0.78 27.68 0.77
N SER A 61 1.14 27.99 -0.48
CA SER A 61 0.81 27.17 -1.64
C SER A 61 1.42 25.78 -1.54
N TYR A 62 2.66 25.74 -1.08
CA TYR A 62 3.37 24.47 -0.85
C TYR A 62 2.65 23.60 0.19
N SER A 63 2.27 24.18 1.33
CA SER A 63 1.58 23.46 2.40
C SER A 63 0.27 22.81 1.91
N ARG A 64 -0.45 23.49 1.01
CA ARG A 64 -1.68 22.95 0.39
C ARG A 64 -1.39 21.83 -0.60
N CYS A 65 -0.37 21.99 -1.44
CA CYS A 65 0.04 20.93 -2.35
C CYS A 65 0.42 19.66 -1.58
N ASP A 66 1.23 19.79 -0.51
CA ASP A 66 1.60 18.67 0.34
C ASP A 66 0.38 18.03 1.02
N ALA A 67 -0.56 18.84 1.49
CA ALA A 67 -1.80 18.36 2.10
C ALA A 67 -2.69 17.58 1.11
N LEU A 68 -2.83 18.06 -0.15
CA LEU A 68 -3.53 17.33 -1.21
C LEU A 68 -2.88 15.99 -1.50
N VAL A 69 -1.56 15.99 -1.68
CA VAL A 69 -0.81 14.76 -1.96
C VAL A 69 -0.98 13.75 -0.83
N ARG A 70 -0.77 14.15 0.42
CA ARG A 70 -0.92 13.26 1.58
C ARG A 70 -2.33 12.72 1.71
N ARG A 71 -3.33 13.57 1.57
CA ARG A 71 -4.75 13.17 1.67
C ARG A 71 -5.11 12.11 0.65
N HIS A 72 -4.65 12.24 -0.59
CA HIS A 72 -5.06 11.35 -1.66
C HIS A 72 -4.10 10.17 -1.89
N LEU A 73 -2.78 10.37 -1.78
CA LEU A 73 -1.80 9.34 -2.13
C LEU A 73 -1.23 8.58 -0.94
N ASP A 74 -1.22 9.19 0.27
CA ASP A 74 -0.59 8.60 1.46
C ASP A 74 -1.59 8.14 2.52
N ASN A 75 -2.80 8.73 2.57
CA ASN A 75 -3.83 8.33 3.52
C ASN A 75 -4.29 6.89 3.24
N PRO A 76 -4.21 5.96 4.23
CA PRO A 76 -4.65 4.59 4.09
C PRO A 76 -6.12 4.43 3.67
N GLU A 77 -6.98 5.36 4.07
CA GLU A 77 -8.42 5.35 3.77
C GLU A 77 -8.75 5.95 2.39
N SER A 78 -7.76 6.51 1.70
CA SER A 78 -8.00 7.12 0.39
C SER A 78 -8.17 6.05 -0.71
N PRO A 79 -9.28 6.08 -1.46
CA PRO A 79 -9.47 5.19 -2.60
C PRO A 79 -8.49 5.49 -3.76
N MET A 80 -7.77 6.61 -3.69
CA MET A 80 -6.77 7.02 -4.68
C MET A 80 -5.33 6.78 -4.19
N ARG A 81 -5.16 6.14 -3.03
CA ARG A 81 -3.85 5.85 -2.48
C ARG A 81 -2.98 5.11 -3.49
N ASN A 82 -1.75 5.58 -3.65
CA ASN A 82 -0.82 5.02 -4.61
C ASN A 82 0.63 5.27 -4.19
N ASP A 83 1.27 4.22 -3.65
CA ASP A 83 2.66 4.27 -3.18
C ASP A 83 3.65 4.67 -4.29
N GLY A 84 3.37 4.28 -5.54
CA GLY A 84 4.22 4.62 -6.69
C GLY A 84 4.19 6.11 -7.00
N LEU A 85 3.00 6.68 -7.17
CA LEU A 85 2.82 8.12 -7.40
C LEU A 85 3.35 8.96 -6.23
N TYR A 86 3.10 8.50 -5.00
CA TYR A 86 3.62 9.16 -3.80
C TYR A 86 5.15 9.12 -3.75
N THR A 87 5.77 8.01 -4.14
CA THR A 87 7.24 7.91 -4.22
C THR A 87 7.81 8.88 -5.25
N VAL A 88 7.18 9.04 -6.42
CA VAL A 88 7.61 10.04 -7.43
C VAL A 88 7.52 11.45 -6.86
N TYR A 89 6.41 11.81 -6.19
CA TYR A 89 6.27 13.08 -5.50
C TYR A 89 7.39 13.31 -4.47
N LEU A 90 7.64 12.34 -3.59
CA LEU A 90 8.67 12.44 -2.55
C LEU A 90 10.08 12.59 -3.14
N ARG A 91 10.39 11.87 -4.22
CA ARG A 91 11.69 12.01 -4.91
C ARG A 91 11.87 13.42 -5.48
N ARG A 92 10.84 13.98 -6.12
CA ARG A 92 10.87 15.36 -6.60
C ARG A 92 10.98 16.36 -5.45
N ARG A 93 10.27 16.11 -4.36
CA ARG A 93 10.32 16.93 -3.15
C ARG A 93 11.73 16.93 -2.52
N LEU A 94 12.40 15.78 -2.54
CA LEU A 94 13.77 15.66 -2.05
C LEU A 94 14.77 16.56 -2.80
N LEU A 95 14.54 16.81 -4.09
CA LEU A 95 15.38 17.67 -4.92
C LEU A 95 15.15 19.18 -4.68
N THR A 96 14.01 19.54 -4.07
CA THR A 96 13.59 20.94 -3.90
C THR A 96 13.76 21.47 -2.47
N THR A 97 14.07 20.61 -1.49
CA THR A 97 14.25 21.03 -0.08
C THR A 97 15.73 21.08 0.31
N ALA A 98 16.11 22.16 1.00
CA ALA A 98 17.43 22.30 1.63
C ALA A 98 17.45 21.82 3.10
N ASP A 99 16.27 21.57 3.72
CA ASP A 99 16.16 21.10 5.10
C ASP A 99 16.62 19.65 5.21
N GLU A 100 17.78 19.42 5.83
CA GLU A 100 18.39 18.10 6.00
C GLU A 100 17.52 17.15 6.84
N ALA A 101 16.83 17.64 7.87
CA ALA A 101 15.94 16.82 8.68
C ALA A 101 14.74 16.34 7.86
N LEU A 102 14.16 17.22 7.04
CA LEU A 102 13.08 16.86 6.10
C LEU A 102 13.59 15.89 5.04
N GLN A 103 14.78 16.09 4.48
CA GLN A 103 15.41 15.15 3.55
C GLN A 103 15.56 13.75 4.18
N GLY A 104 16.01 13.67 5.43
CA GLY A 104 16.11 12.40 6.17
C GLY A 104 14.77 11.67 6.29
N ARG A 105 13.71 12.39 6.68
CA ARG A 105 12.34 11.86 6.76
C ARG A 105 11.81 11.39 5.40
N ILE A 106 12.05 12.16 4.33
CA ILE A 106 11.63 11.79 2.98
C ILE A 106 12.36 10.52 2.51
N ARG A 107 13.69 10.44 2.68
CA ARG A 107 14.47 9.23 2.32
C ARG A 107 13.98 8.00 3.07
N PHE A 108 13.70 8.13 4.36
CA PHE A 108 13.15 7.04 5.16
C PHE A 108 11.78 6.60 4.62
N ARG A 109 10.89 7.57 4.32
CA ARG A 109 9.55 7.27 3.78
C ARG A 109 9.63 6.57 2.42
N ILE A 110 10.49 7.04 1.51
CA ILE A 110 10.73 6.40 0.22
C ILE A 110 11.19 4.95 0.43
N LYS A 111 12.19 4.71 1.30
CA LYS A 111 12.69 3.37 1.60
C LYS A 111 11.57 2.44 2.09
N LEU A 112 10.66 2.94 2.91
CA LEU A 112 9.53 2.17 3.42
C LEU A 112 8.51 1.84 2.32
N LEU A 113 8.14 2.84 1.50
CA LEU A 113 7.21 2.66 0.38
C LEU A 113 7.75 1.68 -0.67
N GLU A 114 9.07 1.62 -0.84
CA GLU A 114 9.73 0.73 -1.80
C GLU A 114 9.89 -0.71 -1.31
N LYS A 115 9.64 -1.00 -0.03
CA LYS A 115 9.65 -2.37 0.46
C LYS A 115 8.55 -3.22 -0.19
N ASN A 116 8.93 -4.42 -0.59
CA ASN A 116 8.01 -5.42 -1.14
C ASN A 116 7.13 -4.85 -2.28
N ARG A 117 7.74 -4.11 -3.22
CA ARG A 117 7.03 -3.59 -4.40
C ARG A 117 6.58 -4.73 -5.33
N PRO A 118 5.48 -4.58 -6.08
CA PRO A 118 5.12 -5.50 -7.13
C PRO A 118 6.31 -5.83 -8.05
N GLY A 119 6.50 -7.11 -8.35
CA GLY A 119 7.61 -7.63 -9.14
C GLY A 119 8.90 -7.95 -8.35
N THR A 120 9.06 -7.49 -7.09
CA THR A 120 10.19 -7.85 -6.24
C THR A 120 9.89 -9.11 -5.40
N ILE A 121 10.92 -9.81 -4.94
CA ILE A 121 10.77 -10.89 -3.97
C ILE A 121 10.39 -10.28 -2.63
N ALA A 122 9.31 -10.79 -2.02
CA ALA A 122 8.86 -10.37 -0.70
C ALA A 122 9.90 -10.70 0.37
N THR A 123 10.04 -9.83 1.36
CA THR A 123 10.93 -10.07 2.50
C THR A 123 10.46 -11.30 3.28
N ASP A 124 11.36 -12.23 3.52
CA ASP A 124 11.07 -13.42 4.32
C ASP A 124 11.00 -13.09 5.81
N PHE A 125 10.15 -13.80 6.55
CA PHE A 125 10.03 -13.67 8.00
C PHE A 125 9.74 -15.01 8.67
N ALA A 126 10.10 -15.10 9.95
CA ALA A 126 9.75 -16.23 10.80
C ALA A 126 8.31 -16.09 11.32
N TYR A 127 7.62 -17.20 11.52
CA TYR A 127 6.29 -17.21 12.14
C TYR A 127 6.11 -18.40 13.10
N ILE A 128 5.16 -18.27 14.02
CA ILE A 128 4.61 -19.35 14.82
C ILE A 128 3.10 -19.39 14.58
N ASP A 129 2.55 -20.57 14.23
CA ASP A 129 1.11 -20.74 14.04
C ASP A 129 0.38 -21.10 15.36
N ARG A 130 -0.96 -21.17 15.29
CA ARG A 130 -1.81 -21.51 16.46
C ARG A 130 -1.52 -22.89 17.05
N ALA A 131 -0.94 -23.80 16.29
CA ALA A 131 -0.53 -25.12 16.78
C ALA A 131 0.87 -25.09 17.42
N GLY A 132 1.52 -23.92 17.51
CA GLY A 132 2.88 -23.77 18.02
C GLY A 132 3.96 -24.17 17.02
N LYS A 133 3.61 -24.44 15.76
CA LYS A 133 4.57 -24.81 14.74
C LYS A 133 5.27 -23.55 14.21
N SER A 134 6.59 -23.55 14.30
CA SER A 134 7.45 -22.52 13.71
C SER A 134 7.75 -22.79 12.25
N GLY A 135 7.89 -21.71 11.48
CA GLY A 135 8.25 -21.79 10.06
C GLY A 135 8.78 -20.46 9.53
N ARG A 136 9.12 -20.47 8.24
CA ARG A 136 9.45 -19.26 7.49
C ARG A 136 8.48 -19.11 6.34
N MET A 137 8.10 -17.87 6.02
CA MET A 137 7.13 -17.57 4.97
C MET A 137 7.60 -18.09 3.61
N HIS A 138 8.88 -17.98 3.29
CA HIS A 138 9.45 -18.47 2.04
C HIS A 138 9.37 -19.99 1.89
N SER A 139 9.31 -20.75 2.98
CA SER A 139 9.19 -22.22 2.92
C SER A 139 7.77 -22.72 2.60
N LEU A 140 6.79 -21.83 2.48
CA LEU A 140 5.43 -22.20 2.11
C LEU A 140 5.34 -22.44 0.60
N HIS A 141 5.20 -23.70 0.19
CA HIS A 141 5.04 -24.07 -1.22
C HIS A 141 3.58 -23.97 -1.64
N THR A 142 3.27 -23.03 -2.54
CA THR A 142 1.93 -22.80 -3.08
C THR A 142 2.02 -21.95 -4.35
N PRO A 143 1.15 -22.14 -5.36
CA PRO A 143 1.11 -21.29 -6.54
C PRO A 143 0.82 -19.81 -6.23
N LEU A 144 -0.09 -19.54 -5.27
CA LEU A 144 -0.42 -18.21 -4.80
C LEU A 144 -0.41 -18.19 -3.27
N LEU A 145 0.23 -17.18 -2.68
CA LEU A 145 0.23 -16.93 -1.24
C LEU A 145 -0.37 -15.55 -0.96
N LEU A 146 -1.47 -15.52 -0.23
CA LEU A 146 -2.06 -14.28 0.28
C LEU A 146 -1.61 -14.08 1.72
N LEU A 147 -0.83 -13.03 1.98
CA LEU A 147 -0.51 -12.56 3.32
C LEU A 147 -1.52 -11.49 3.72
N ILE A 148 -2.10 -11.64 4.91
CA ILE A 148 -3.04 -10.70 5.52
C ILE A 148 -2.42 -10.25 6.82
N PHE A 149 -1.84 -9.06 6.88
CA PHE A 149 -1.40 -8.47 8.13
C PHE A 149 -2.61 -7.92 8.85
N ALA A 150 -2.89 -8.44 10.03
CA ALA A 150 -4.07 -8.10 10.82
C ALA A 150 -3.74 -8.05 12.31
N ASP A 151 -4.53 -7.27 13.03
CA ASP A 151 -4.45 -7.13 14.48
C ASP A 151 -5.81 -7.51 15.08
N PRO A 152 -5.84 -8.26 16.21
CA PRO A 152 -7.08 -8.62 16.90
C PRO A 152 -7.96 -7.42 17.28
N ASP A 153 -7.37 -6.29 17.64
CA ASP A 153 -8.08 -5.07 18.05
C ASP A 153 -8.48 -4.16 16.89
N CYS A 154 -8.08 -4.50 15.66
CA CYS A 154 -8.37 -3.71 14.48
C CYS A 154 -9.86 -3.82 14.08
N GLU A 155 -10.63 -2.74 14.20
CA GLU A 155 -12.05 -2.71 13.82
C GLU A 155 -12.29 -3.02 12.35
N SER A 156 -11.46 -2.50 11.45
CA SER A 156 -11.54 -2.80 10.02
C SER A 156 -11.30 -4.29 9.74
N CYS A 157 -10.37 -4.92 10.49
CA CYS A 157 -10.12 -6.35 10.38
C CYS A 157 -11.35 -7.19 10.78
N LYS A 158 -12.04 -6.80 11.85
CA LYS A 158 -13.28 -7.47 12.30
C LYS A 158 -14.39 -7.45 11.26
N VAL A 159 -14.38 -6.46 10.36
CA VAL A 159 -15.37 -6.34 9.27
C VAL A 159 -14.91 -7.05 7.99
N ILE A 160 -13.63 -6.90 7.62
CA ILE A 160 -13.11 -7.36 6.32
C ILE A 160 -12.79 -8.86 6.35
N LEU A 161 -12.18 -9.39 7.41
CA LEU A 161 -11.78 -10.80 7.49
C LEU A 161 -12.97 -11.77 7.32
N PRO A 162 -14.14 -11.59 7.96
CA PRO A 162 -15.29 -12.47 7.72
C PRO A 162 -15.75 -12.51 6.25
N ARG A 163 -15.69 -11.37 5.55
CA ARG A 163 -16.01 -11.32 4.11
C ARG A 163 -15.01 -12.11 3.29
N MET A 164 -13.71 -11.99 3.61
CA MET A 164 -12.64 -12.74 2.95
C MET A 164 -12.79 -14.24 3.21
N MET A 165 -13.14 -14.64 4.44
CA MET A 165 -13.36 -16.05 4.79
C MET A 165 -14.54 -16.67 4.01
N GLY A 166 -15.52 -15.87 3.58
CA GLY A 166 -16.62 -16.29 2.71
C GLY A 166 -16.28 -16.34 1.23
N ASP A 167 -15.13 -15.83 0.82
CA ASP A 167 -14.72 -15.81 -0.59
C ASP A 167 -14.25 -17.20 -1.06
N ARG A 168 -14.98 -17.80 -2.01
CA ARG A 168 -14.67 -19.12 -2.58
C ARG A 168 -13.32 -19.17 -3.30
N LEU A 169 -12.84 -18.05 -3.83
CA LEU A 169 -11.53 -17.99 -4.51
C LEU A 169 -10.39 -18.20 -3.51
N LEU A 170 -10.54 -17.71 -2.27
CA LEU A 170 -9.56 -17.90 -1.21
C LEU A 170 -9.57 -19.32 -0.58
N GLN A 171 -10.57 -20.14 -0.97
CA GLN A 171 -10.68 -21.54 -0.57
C GLN A 171 -10.13 -22.51 -1.64
N ASP A 172 -9.69 -21.99 -2.81
CA ASP A 172 -9.07 -22.82 -3.85
C ASP A 172 -7.71 -23.36 -3.33
N LYS A 173 -7.48 -24.67 -3.50
CA LYS A 173 -6.27 -25.36 -3.03
C LYS A 173 -4.94 -24.81 -3.57
N ARG A 174 -5.00 -24.03 -4.66
CA ARG A 174 -3.83 -23.34 -5.25
C ARG A 174 -3.55 -22.00 -4.59
N VAL A 175 -4.42 -21.55 -3.69
CA VAL A 175 -4.28 -20.31 -2.91
C VAL A 175 -4.05 -20.69 -1.46
N LYS A 176 -2.88 -20.36 -0.93
CA LYS A 176 -2.62 -20.43 0.51
C LYS A 176 -2.89 -19.05 1.10
N VAL A 177 -3.67 -19.01 2.18
CA VAL A 177 -3.92 -17.77 2.92
C VAL A 177 -3.21 -17.87 4.27
N MET A 178 -2.52 -16.80 4.64
CA MET A 178 -1.83 -16.66 5.91
C MET A 178 -2.22 -15.34 6.54
N ILE A 179 -2.92 -15.39 7.68
CA ILE A 179 -3.16 -14.22 8.54
C ILE A 179 -1.95 -14.10 9.46
N VAL A 180 -1.38 -12.91 9.55
CA VAL A 180 -0.16 -12.64 10.32
C VAL A 180 -0.40 -11.48 11.26
N TYR A 181 -0.28 -11.73 12.56
CA TYR A 181 -0.12 -10.69 13.55
C TYR A 181 1.36 -10.24 13.57
N PRO A 182 1.66 -8.99 13.19
CA PRO A 182 3.05 -8.55 13.04
C PRO A 182 3.74 -8.18 14.35
N GLY A 183 2.97 -8.00 15.45
CA GLY A 183 3.47 -7.64 16.77
C GLY A 183 3.98 -8.85 17.58
N ASP A 184 4.45 -8.57 18.78
CA ASP A 184 5.01 -9.53 19.75
C ASP A 184 4.05 -9.88 20.91
N ASP A 185 2.95 -9.13 21.08
CA ASP A 185 1.98 -9.37 22.14
C ASP A 185 1.20 -10.68 21.92
N THR A 186 1.70 -11.72 22.58
CA THR A 186 1.11 -13.06 22.50
C THR A 186 -0.28 -13.14 23.17
N GLU A 187 -0.54 -12.35 24.20
CA GLU A 187 -1.84 -12.32 24.88
C GLU A 187 -2.89 -11.69 23.98
N MET A 188 -2.56 -10.56 23.37
CA MET A 188 -3.37 -9.90 22.36
C MET A 188 -3.72 -10.85 21.22
N TRP A 189 -2.72 -11.51 20.62
CA TRP A 189 -2.95 -12.47 19.55
C TRP A 189 -3.85 -13.63 19.99
N ASN A 190 -3.63 -14.17 21.21
CA ASN A 190 -4.44 -15.27 21.76
C ASN A 190 -5.89 -14.85 22.08
N SER A 191 -6.15 -13.56 22.32
CA SER A 191 -7.50 -13.04 22.56
C SER A 191 -8.40 -13.16 21.32
N CYS A 192 -7.84 -13.25 20.11
CA CYS A 192 -8.59 -13.44 18.89
C CYS A 192 -9.17 -14.88 18.83
N THR A 193 -10.48 -14.98 18.99
CA THR A 193 -11.23 -16.25 18.95
C THR A 193 -11.87 -16.52 17.58
N ALA A 194 -11.54 -15.75 16.56
CA ALA A 194 -12.12 -15.91 15.23
C ALA A 194 -11.83 -17.31 14.67
N ARG A 195 -12.89 -17.98 14.20
CA ARG A 195 -12.74 -19.28 13.52
C ARG A 195 -12.17 -19.07 12.14
N ILE A 196 -10.90 -19.41 11.98
CA ILE A 196 -10.20 -19.35 10.71
C ILE A 196 -10.59 -20.56 9.83
N PRO A 197 -10.83 -20.40 8.52
CA PRO A 197 -11.13 -21.50 7.62
C PRO A 197 -10.06 -22.58 7.63
N LEU A 198 -10.48 -23.84 7.49
CA LEU A 198 -9.55 -24.97 7.42
C LEU A 198 -8.58 -24.78 6.25
N GLY A 199 -7.29 -24.96 6.52
CA GLY A 199 -6.23 -24.80 5.52
C GLY A 199 -5.61 -23.41 5.43
N TRP A 200 -6.22 -22.39 6.07
CA TRP A 200 -5.56 -21.10 6.30
C TRP A 200 -4.55 -21.22 7.44
N ILE A 201 -3.53 -20.40 7.42
CA ILE A 201 -2.54 -20.29 8.49
C ILE A 201 -2.88 -19.05 9.31
N ASP A 202 -3.06 -19.21 10.61
CA ASP A 202 -3.13 -18.11 11.56
C ASP A 202 -1.82 -18.08 12.35
N ALA A 203 -1.06 -17.03 12.20
CA ALA A 203 0.30 -16.95 12.70
C ALA A 203 0.62 -15.58 13.29
N ARG A 204 1.68 -15.54 14.08
CA ARG A 204 2.28 -14.30 14.59
C ARG A 204 3.77 -14.24 14.28
N SER A 205 4.34 -13.05 14.33
CA SER A 205 5.79 -12.86 14.39
C SER A 205 6.29 -13.34 15.77
N PRO A 206 7.29 -14.24 15.85
CA PRO A 206 7.76 -14.75 17.14
C PRO A 206 8.28 -13.64 18.06
N ASP A 207 9.08 -12.73 17.51
CA ASP A 207 9.82 -11.69 18.24
C ASP A 207 9.41 -10.28 17.78
N GLY A 208 8.23 -10.12 17.17
CA GLY A 208 7.76 -8.82 16.65
C GLY A 208 8.58 -8.28 15.47
N GLU A 209 9.52 -9.04 14.92
CA GLU A 209 10.49 -8.54 13.93
C GLU A 209 9.84 -7.89 12.69
N ILE A 210 8.62 -8.29 12.33
CA ILE A 210 7.90 -7.71 11.19
C ILE A 210 7.62 -6.24 11.44
N ALA A 211 7.15 -5.89 12.65
CA ALA A 211 6.88 -4.52 13.05
C ALA A 211 8.17 -3.75 13.36
N ASP A 212 9.03 -4.30 14.22
CA ASP A 212 10.23 -3.62 14.72
C ASP A 212 11.24 -3.28 13.62
N LYS A 213 11.45 -4.22 12.68
CA LYS A 213 12.35 -4.02 11.53
C LYS A 213 11.65 -3.42 10.31
N LEU A 214 10.36 -3.13 10.45
CA LEU A 214 9.52 -2.63 9.33
C LEU A 214 9.72 -3.50 8.09
N LEU A 215 9.63 -4.84 8.22
CA LEU A 215 9.88 -5.77 7.11
C LEU A 215 8.89 -5.55 5.96
N TYR A 216 7.66 -5.16 6.31
CA TYR A 216 6.60 -4.77 5.38
C TYR A 216 6.15 -3.34 5.64
N HIS A 217 5.66 -2.67 4.61
CA HIS A 217 4.92 -1.42 4.77
C HIS A 217 3.46 -1.76 5.06
N ILE A 218 3.03 -1.58 6.31
CA ILE A 218 1.68 -1.86 6.79
C ILE A 218 1.08 -0.52 7.27
N PRO A 219 0.50 0.29 6.37
CA PRO A 219 0.01 1.63 6.71
C PRO A 219 -1.29 1.60 7.50
N ALA A 220 -2.09 0.57 7.32
CA ALA A 220 -3.32 0.27 8.05
C ALA A 220 -3.56 -1.25 8.02
N MET A 221 -4.41 -1.75 8.91
CA MET A 221 -4.81 -3.15 8.92
C MET A 221 -6.30 -3.29 8.59
N PRO A 222 -6.67 -4.35 7.85
CA PRO A 222 -5.80 -5.38 7.29
C PRO A 222 -5.01 -4.86 6.08
N SER A 223 -3.73 -5.25 5.95
CA SER A 223 -2.91 -4.96 4.77
C SER A 223 -2.66 -6.25 4.00
N LEU A 224 -3.00 -6.27 2.72
CA LEU A 224 -3.02 -7.47 1.89
C LEU A 224 -1.87 -7.51 0.90
N TYR A 225 -1.12 -8.62 0.88
CA TYR A 225 -0.06 -8.86 -0.09
C TYR A 225 -0.30 -10.18 -0.80
N LEU A 226 -0.42 -10.16 -2.12
CA LEU A 226 -0.52 -11.37 -2.93
C LEU A 226 0.83 -11.69 -3.56
N LEU A 227 1.31 -12.91 -3.35
CA LEU A 227 2.60 -13.41 -3.85
C LEU A 227 2.39 -14.57 -4.81
N ASP A 228 3.32 -14.73 -5.77
CA ASP A 228 3.40 -15.92 -6.61
C ASP A 228 4.19 -17.07 -5.94
N ALA A 229 4.41 -18.16 -6.70
CA ALA A 229 5.14 -19.34 -6.23
C ALA A 229 6.58 -19.03 -5.81
N ASP A 230 7.24 -18.08 -6.48
CA ASP A 230 8.61 -17.63 -6.20
C ASP A 230 8.67 -16.52 -5.14
N LYS A 231 7.54 -16.25 -4.47
CA LYS A 231 7.39 -15.16 -3.49
C LYS A 231 7.58 -13.78 -4.07
N ARG A 232 7.40 -13.59 -5.38
CA ARG A 232 7.34 -12.27 -5.97
C ARG A 232 5.99 -11.63 -5.65
N VAL A 233 6.04 -10.38 -5.25
CA VAL A 233 4.84 -9.59 -4.96
C VAL A 233 4.06 -9.33 -6.25
N ILE A 234 2.83 -9.81 -6.31
CA ILE A 234 1.87 -9.51 -7.40
C ILE A 234 1.10 -8.23 -7.02
N LEU A 235 0.56 -8.20 -5.79
CA LEU A 235 -0.16 -7.05 -5.23
C LEU A 235 0.42 -6.69 -3.88
N LYS A 236 0.48 -5.40 -3.60
CA LYS A 236 0.90 -4.82 -2.33
C LYS A 236 -0.19 -3.91 -1.80
N ASP A 237 -0.60 -4.12 -0.55
CA ASP A 237 -1.57 -3.29 0.17
C ASP A 237 -2.82 -3.02 -0.69
N ALA A 238 -3.35 -4.10 -1.26
CA ALA A 238 -4.47 -4.09 -2.18
C ALA A 238 -5.80 -4.25 -1.45
N SER A 239 -6.90 -3.87 -2.11
CA SER A 239 -8.24 -4.17 -1.63
C SER A 239 -8.58 -5.66 -1.75
N HIS A 240 -9.58 -6.14 -1.01
CA HIS A 240 -10.08 -7.51 -1.15
C HIS A 240 -10.58 -7.76 -2.59
N GLU A 241 -11.24 -6.78 -3.19
CA GLU A 241 -11.76 -6.84 -4.56
C GLU A 241 -10.63 -7.03 -5.58
N ASP A 242 -9.54 -6.26 -5.46
CA ASP A 242 -8.38 -6.38 -6.35
C ASP A 242 -7.67 -7.72 -6.18
N VAL A 243 -7.55 -8.21 -4.94
CA VAL A 243 -7.00 -9.53 -4.64
C VAL A 243 -7.84 -10.62 -5.29
N SER A 244 -9.16 -10.61 -5.10
CA SER A 244 -10.07 -11.62 -5.67
C SER A 244 -10.07 -11.59 -7.20
N ALA A 245 -10.10 -10.40 -7.81
CA ALA A 245 -10.03 -10.25 -9.27
C ALA A 245 -8.71 -10.80 -9.83
N THR A 246 -7.60 -10.52 -9.15
CA THR A 246 -6.27 -10.98 -9.57
C THR A 246 -6.12 -12.50 -9.40
N ILE A 247 -6.58 -13.06 -8.29
CA ILE A 247 -6.60 -14.52 -8.07
C ILE A 247 -7.45 -15.20 -9.14
N ALA A 248 -8.65 -14.71 -9.42
CA ALA A 248 -9.53 -15.26 -10.45
C ALA A 248 -8.84 -15.28 -11.83
N LYS A 249 -8.11 -14.22 -12.19
CA LYS A 249 -7.34 -14.14 -13.43
C LYS A 249 -6.22 -15.20 -13.42
N ARG A 250 -5.38 -15.25 -12.39
CA ARG A 250 -4.27 -16.20 -12.27
C ARG A 250 -4.71 -17.66 -12.30
N LEU A 251 -5.81 -17.98 -11.60
CA LEU A 251 -6.35 -19.34 -11.58
C LEU A 251 -6.88 -19.80 -12.95
N ARG A 252 -7.36 -18.88 -13.81
CA ARG A 252 -7.70 -19.19 -15.21
C ARG A 252 -6.47 -19.45 -16.06
N GLU A 253 -5.42 -18.64 -15.91
CA GLU A 253 -4.15 -18.80 -16.63
C GLU A 253 -3.46 -20.14 -16.30
N MET A 254 -3.58 -20.63 -15.07
CA MET A 254 -3.01 -21.92 -14.62
C MET A 254 -3.79 -23.15 -15.11
N LYS A 255 -4.97 -22.98 -15.74
CA LYS A 255 -5.75 -24.08 -16.30
C LYS A 255 -5.46 -24.33 -17.79
N GLN A 256 -4.75 -23.39 -18.43
CA GLN A 256 -4.29 -23.50 -19.82
C GLN A 256 -2.89 -24.13 -19.87
#